data_5ff1606fa2e7f169a09c978d1a7010b3
#
_entry.id   5ff1606fa2e7f169a09c978d1a7010b3
#
_cell.length_a   1.000
_cell.length_b   1.000
_cell.length_c   1.000
_cell.angle_alpha   90.00
_cell.angle_beta   90.00
_cell.angle_gamma   90.00
#
_symmetry.space_group_name_H-M   'P 1'
#
loop_
_entity.id
_entity.type
_entity.pdbx_description
1 polymer ?
#
loop_
_entity_poly.entity_id
_entity_poly.type
_entity_poly.pdbx_seq_one_letter_code
_entity_poly.pdbx_strand_id
1 'polypeptide(L)'
;MQSSCRRTILGCYVGYIVQAIVNNFVPLLFVMFERTYQIPLSKITLLITINFCIQLGIDLLSAWFLDRIGYRAAILLSHIASAAGLVLLTILPDALPDAFTGLLIAVVIYAVGGGLLEVIVSPVMESCPTQNKEQHMSLLHSFYCWGHMGVVLLSTAFFALFGIENWKLLALLWALVPVGNAVFFGGAPLYPMQAEGEQALSLRTLVKSRVFWLFMVMMLCAGAVSYTHLTLPTN
;
A
#
# COMPACT_ATOMS: atom_id res chain seq x y z
N MET A 1 19.60 -17.04 -14.90
CA MET A 1 18.62 -15.96 -15.12
C MET A 1 17.30 -16.20 -14.37
N GLN A 2 16.70 -17.39 -14.39
CA GLN A 2 15.39 -17.65 -13.73
C GLN A 2 15.38 -17.47 -12.21
N SER A 3 16.43 -17.83 -11.47
CA SER A 3 16.49 -17.69 -10.00
C SER A 3 16.53 -16.23 -9.53
N SER A 4 17.11 -15.35 -10.33
CA SER A 4 17.25 -13.93 -10.01
C SER A 4 15.90 -13.19 -10.13
N CYS A 5 15.13 -13.47 -11.19
CA CYS A 5 13.80 -12.90 -11.39
C CYS A 5 12.80 -13.33 -10.31
N ARG A 6 12.87 -14.57 -9.84
CA ARG A 6 12.01 -15.10 -8.78
C ARG A 6 12.09 -14.25 -7.49
N ARG A 7 13.29 -13.76 -7.15
CA ARG A 7 13.49 -12.92 -5.97
C ARG A 7 12.73 -11.59 -6.09
N THR A 8 12.80 -10.93 -7.23
CA THR A 8 12.07 -9.69 -7.50
C THR A 8 10.55 -9.92 -7.46
N ILE A 9 10.07 -10.98 -8.12
CA ILE A 9 8.65 -11.36 -8.14
C ILE A 9 8.13 -11.59 -6.70
N LEU A 10 8.85 -12.37 -5.89
CA LEU A 10 8.46 -12.61 -4.49
C LEU A 10 8.44 -11.32 -3.68
N GLY A 11 9.43 -10.43 -3.86
CA GLY A 11 9.44 -9.12 -3.23
C GLY A 11 8.23 -8.26 -3.61
N CYS A 12 7.79 -8.31 -4.87
CA CYS A 12 6.58 -7.63 -5.33
C CYS A 12 5.32 -8.18 -4.64
N TYR A 13 5.18 -9.49 -4.51
CA TYR A 13 4.05 -10.11 -3.79
C TYR A 13 3.99 -9.66 -2.33
N VAL A 14 5.13 -9.69 -1.63
CA VAL A 14 5.21 -9.20 -0.25
C VAL A 14 4.96 -7.68 -0.20
N GLY A 15 5.38 -6.91 -1.21
CA GLY A 15 5.07 -5.50 -1.33
C GLY A 15 3.56 -5.21 -1.30
N TYR A 16 2.75 -6.00 -2.00
CA TYR A 16 1.29 -5.87 -1.96
C TYR A 16 0.68 -6.34 -0.63
N ILE A 17 1.31 -7.28 0.08
CA ILE A 17 0.92 -7.57 1.47
C ILE A 17 1.22 -6.37 2.38
N VAL A 18 2.37 -5.69 2.21
CA VAL A 18 2.66 -4.44 2.94
C VAL A 18 1.62 -3.36 2.66
N GLN A 19 1.22 -3.20 1.40
CA GLN A 19 0.14 -2.29 1.02
C GLN A 19 -1.18 -2.64 1.72
N ALA A 20 -1.51 -3.92 1.77
CA ALA A 20 -2.71 -4.38 2.48
C ALA A 20 -2.65 -4.08 3.99
N ILE A 21 -1.48 -4.21 4.62
CA ILE A 21 -1.29 -3.84 6.04
C ILE A 21 -1.55 -2.35 6.23
N VAL A 22 -0.91 -1.49 5.41
CA VAL A 22 -1.05 -0.02 5.47
C VAL A 22 -2.52 0.41 5.35
N ASN A 23 -3.27 -0.20 4.44
CA ASN A 23 -4.64 0.22 4.18
C ASN A 23 -5.67 -0.35 5.17
N ASN A 24 -5.40 -1.49 5.79
CA ASN A 24 -6.44 -2.22 6.52
C ASN A 24 -6.19 -2.36 8.02
N PHE A 25 -4.99 -2.10 8.52
CA PHE A 25 -4.71 -2.27 9.95
C PHE A 25 -5.35 -1.18 10.82
N VAL A 26 -5.20 0.10 10.46
CA VAL A 26 -5.76 1.23 11.25
C VAL A 26 -7.29 1.18 11.38
N PRO A 27 -8.07 0.84 10.33
CA PRO A 27 -9.51 0.66 10.47
C PRO A 27 -9.94 -0.33 11.56
N LEU A 28 -9.16 -1.37 11.83
CA LEU A 28 -9.45 -2.34 12.89
C LEU A 28 -9.31 -1.77 14.31
N LEU A 29 -8.61 -0.63 14.44
CA LEU A 29 -8.35 0.02 15.73
C LEU A 29 -9.33 1.16 16.07
N PHE A 30 -10.33 1.42 15.24
CA PHE A 30 -11.23 2.56 15.39
C PHE A 30 -11.91 2.62 16.74
N VAL A 31 -12.54 1.54 17.15
CA VAL A 31 -13.23 1.45 18.43
C VAL A 31 -12.25 1.63 19.60
N MET A 32 -11.03 1.15 19.44
CA MET A 32 -9.99 1.31 20.46
C MET A 32 -9.53 2.78 20.54
N PHE A 33 -9.30 3.45 19.41
CA PHE A 33 -8.94 4.87 19.39
C PHE A 33 -10.01 5.76 19.98
N GLU A 34 -11.29 5.49 19.66
CA GLU A 34 -12.42 6.19 20.26
C GLU A 34 -12.45 6.03 21.79
N ARG A 35 -12.30 4.81 22.30
CA ARG A 35 -12.36 4.53 23.73
C ARG A 35 -11.14 5.01 24.51
N THR A 36 -9.92 4.79 23.97
CA THR A 36 -8.67 5.06 24.68
C THR A 36 -8.31 6.54 24.63
N TYR A 37 -8.42 7.16 23.44
CA TYR A 37 -8.00 8.54 23.22
C TYR A 37 -9.17 9.54 23.19
N GLN A 38 -10.42 9.07 23.38
CA GLN A 38 -11.63 9.90 23.34
C GLN A 38 -11.75 10.71 22.03
N ILE A 39 -11.28 10.12 20.91
CA ILE A 39 -11.29 10.75 19.59
C ILE A 39 -12.65 10.46 18.95
N PRO A 40 -13.43 11.49 18.51
CA PRO A 40 -14.70 11.26 17.83
C PRO A 40 -14.53 10.41 16.57
N LEU A 41 -15.48 9.53 16.30
CA LEU A 41 -15.45 8.63 15.14
C LEU A 41 -15.29 9.39 13.80
N SER A 42 -15.85 10.60 13.71
CA SER A 42 -15.68 11.48 12.54
C SER A 42 -14.22 11.89 12.28
N LYS A 43 -13.43 12.10 13.33
CA LYS A 43 -11.99 12.36 13.18
C LYS A 43 -11.22 11.09 12.83
N ILE A 44 -11.63 9.94 13.36
CA ILE A 44 -10.98 8.66 13.04
C ILE A 44 -11.21 8.28 11.58
N THR A 45 -12.43 8.47 11.06
CA THR A 45 -12.72 8.24 9.63
C THR A 45 -11.96 9.19 8.72
N LEU A 46 -11.63 10.41 9.19
CA LEU A 46 -10.78 11.34 8.46
C LEU A 46 -9.37 10.77 8.21
N LEU A 47 -8.84 9.95 9.11
CA LEU A 47 -7.54 9.30 8.92
C LEU A 47 -7.53 8.39 7.67
N ILE A 48 -8.63 7.65 7.42
CA ILE A 48 -8.76 6.83 6.20
C ILE A 48 -8.80 7.73 4.96
N THR A 49 -9.61 8.78 5.02
CA THR A 49 -9.73 9.73 3.90
C THR A 49 -8.37 10.34 3.56
N ILE A 50 -7.62 10.78 4.56
CA ILE A 50 -6.28 11.35 4.39
C ILE A 50 -5.31 10.29 3.83
N ASN A 51 -5.36 9.05 4.33
CA ASN A 51 -4.54 7.96 3.80
C ASN A 51 -4.73 7.82 2.29
N PHE A 52 -5.96 7.68 1.82
CA PHE A 52 -6.24 7.53 0.39
C PHE A 52 -5.97 8.81 -0.43
N CYS A 53 -6.22 10.00 0.13
CA CYS A 53 -5.87 11.25 -0.54
C CYS A 53 -4.37 11.39 -0.77
N ILE A 54 -3.54 10.97 0.21
CA ILE A 54 -2.08 10.99 0.07
C ILE A 54 -1.64 9.98 -0.98
N GLN A 55 -2.17 8.75 -0.95
CA GLN A 55 -1.86 7.74 -1.96
C GLN A 55 -2.20 8.24 -3.36
N LEU A 56 -3.40 8.77 -3.57
CA LEU A 56 -3.81 9.39 -4.84
C LEU A 56 -2.87 10.54 -5.24
N GLY A 57 -2.45 11.37 -4.28
CA GLY A 57 -1.46 12.44 -4.53
C GLY A 57 -0.11 11.89 -5.00
N ILE A 58 0.37 10.82 -4.37
CA ILE A 58 1.61 10.14 -4.78
C ILE A 58 1.46 9.53 -6.18
N ASP A 59 0.32 8.90 -6.49
CA ASP A 59 0.04 8.33 -7.81
C ASP A 59 0.13 9.40 -8.90
N LEU A 60 -0.51 10.54 -8.70
CA LEU A 60 -0.49 11.65 -9.66
C LEU A 60 0.90 12.27 -9.83
N LEU A 61 1.66 12.39 -8.74
CA LEU A 61 2.99 13.00 -8.75
C LEU A 61 4.09 12.03 -9.18
N SER A 62 3.86 10.73 -9.09
CA SER A 62 4.86 9.70 -9.36
C SER A 62 5.49 9.82 -10.73
N ALA A 63 4.71 10.17 -11.76
CA ALA A 63 5.18 10.37 -13.11
C ALA A 63 6.31 11.42 -13.25
N TRP A 64 6.45 12.33 -12.28
CA TRP A 64 7.45 13.41 -12.33
C TRP A 64 8.71 13.10 -11.52
N PHE A 65 8.57 12.38 -10.41
CA PHE A 65 9.71 12.17 -9.50
C PHE A 65 10.30 10.76 -9.57
N LEU A 66 9.52 9.75 -9.96
CA LEU A 66 9.94 8.36 -9.91
C LEU A 66 11.16 8.08 -10.80
N ASP A 67 11.18 8.64 -12.01
CA ASP A 67 12.31 8.52 -12.94
C ASP A 67 13.58 9.21 -12.42
N ARG A 68 13.43 10.25 -11.58
CA ARG A 68 14.57 10.98 -11.00
C ARG A 68 15.16 10.28 -9.78
N ILE A 69 14.32 9.72 -8.92
CA ILE A 69 14.73 9.03 -7.70
C ILE A 69 15.23 7.62 -8.02
N GLY A 70 14.66 7.00 -9.04
CA GLY A 70 14.94 5.63 -9.44
C GLY A 70 14.13 4.60 -8.62
N TYR A 71 13.73 3.53 -9.29
CA TYR A 71 12.82 2.52 -8.75
C TYR A 71 13.35 1.82 -7.50
N ARG A 72 14.66 1.56 -7.42
CA ARG A 72 15.26 0.92 -6.23
C ARG A 72 15.15 1.80 -4.99
N ALA A 73 15.51 3.08 -5.10
CA ALA A 73 15.42 4.02 -3.99
C ALA A 73 13.97 4.21 -3.57
N ALA A 74 13.05 4.32 -4.53
CA ALA A 74 11.63 4.48 -4.28
C ALA A 74 11.01 3.25 -3.58
N ILE A 75 11.37 2.01 -3.96
CA ILE A 75 10.95 0.77 -3.27
C ILE A 75 11.48 0.74 -1.83
N LEU A 76 12.72 1.07 -1.60
CA LEU A 76 13.29 1.08 -0.25
C LEU A 76 12.62 2.17 0.60
N LEU A 77 12.43 3.36 0.04
CA LEU A 77 11.75 4.47 0.71
C LEU A 77 10.31 4.11 1.08
N SER A 78 9.58 3.44 0.18
CA SER A 78 8.20 3.01 0.45
C SER A 78 8.12 2.06 1.65
N HIS A 79 9.01 1.08 1.72
CA HIS A 79 9.04 0.13 2.85
C HIS A 79 9.50 0.80 4.15
N ILE A 80 10.49 1.69 4.09
CA ILE A 80 10.97 2.46 5.26
C ILE A 80 9.85 3.36 5.78
N ALA A 81 9.16 4.09 4.89
CA ALA A 81 8.04 4.94 5.29
C ALA A 81 6.88 4.13 5.88
N SER A 82 6.52 2.99 5.28
CA SER A 82 5.49 2.10 5.82
C SER A 82 5.86 1.57 7.22
N ALA A 83 7.08 1.09 7.39
CA ALA A 83 7.56 0.60 8.69
C ALA A 83 7.63 1.73 9.73
N ALA A 84 8.22 2.87 9.37
CA ALA A 84 8.33 4.03 10.26
C ALA A 84 6.96 4.53 10.70
N GLY A 85 6.00 4.65 9.77
CA GLY A 85 4.65 5.06 10.10
C GLY A 85 3.94 4.10 11.06
N LEU A 86 4.07 2.78 10.87
CA LEU A 86 3.52 1.77 11.79
C LEU A 86 4.18 1.85 13.18
N VAL A 87 5.48 2.08 13.26
CA VAL A 87 6.19 2.27 14.54
C VAL A 87 5.75 3.58 15.20
N LEU A 88 5.70 4.69 14.46
CA LEU A 88 5.27 5.99 14.97
C LEU A 88 3.82 5.99 15.43
N LEU A 89 2.97 5.16 14.81
CA LEU A 89 1.59 4.95 15.24
C LEU A 89 1.51 4.49 16.71
N THR A 90 2.51 3.75 17.19
CA THR A 90 2.54 3.25 18.58
C THR A 90 3.09 4.24 19.59
N ILE A 91 3.81 5.27 19.13
CA ILE A 91 4.56 6.21 19.99
C ILE A 91 3.89 7.59 20.02
N LEU A 92 3.58 8.16 18.86
CA LEU A 92 3.17 9.55 18.73
C LEU A 92 1.85 9.90 19.44
N PRO A 93 0.81 9.03 19.47
CA PRO A 93 -0.43 9.35 20.18
C PRO A 93 -0.25 9.60 21.68
N ASP A 94 0.74 8.96 22.29
CA ASP A 94 1.03 9.13 23.72
C ASP A 94 2.10 10.22 23.99
N ALA A 95 2.95 10.48 22.98
CA ALA A 95 4.03 11.46 23.12
C ALA A 95 3.58 12.91 22.87
N LEU A 96 2.49 13.10 22.10
CA LEU A 96 1.98 14.43 21.76
C LEU A 96 0.81 14.82 22.65
N PRO A 97 0.64 16.15 22.90
CA PRO A 97 -0.49 16.64 23.68
C PRO A 97 -1.87 16.31 23.10
N ASP A 98 -1.96 16.20 21.77
CA ASP A 98 -3.16 15.76 21.05
C ASP A 98 -2.89 14.42 20.35
N ALA A 99 -3.53 13.37 20.84
CA ALA A 99 -3.38 12.03 20.33
C ALA A 99 -3.79 11.91 18.85
N PHE A 100 -4.81 12.67 18.41
CA PHE A 100 -5.24 12.68 17.02
C PHE A 100 -4.13 13.18 16.09
N THR A 101 -3.43 14.24 16.46
CA THR A 101 -2.28 14.74 15.69
C THR A 101 -1.17 13.69 15.60
N GLY A 102 -0.94 12.94 16.67
CA GLY A 102 0.03 11.83 16.65
C GLY A 102 -0.35 10.72 15.65
N LEU A 103 -1.62 10.30 15.69
CA LEU A 103 -2.15 9.33 14.73
C LEU A 103 -2.06 9.85 13.30
N LEU A 104 -2.42 11.12 13.08
CA LEU A 104 -2.40 11.75 11.77
C LEU A 104 -0.99 11.76 11.15
N ILE A 105 0.02 12.17 11.92
CA ILE A 105 1.42 12.17 11.44
C ILE A 105 1.86 10.76 11.06
N ALA A 106 1.57 9.77 11.88
CA ALA A 106 1.91 8.37 11.60
C ALA A 106 1.21 7.88 10.32
N VAL A 107 -0.09 8.19 10.16
CA VAL A 107 -0.88 7.85 8.97
C VAL A 107 -0.30 8.50 7.72
N VAL A 108 0.06 9.79 7.77
CA VAL A 108 0.68 10.50 6.64
C VAL A 108 1.96 9.79 6.19
N ILE A 109 2.80 9.40 7.14
CA ILE A 109 4.10 8.75 6.83
C ILE A 109 3.89 7.39 6.17
N TYR A 110 3.04 6.52 6.73
CA TYR A 110 2.82 5.21 6.11
C TYR A 110 2.00 5.30 4.81
N ALA A 111 1.11 6.31 4.67
CA ALA A 111 0.35 6.55 3.44
C ALA A 111 1.26 6.90 2.26
N VAL A 112 2.33 7.68 2.51
CA VAL A 112 3.38 7.91 1.50
C VAL A 112 4.05 6.59 1.11
N GLY A 113 4.34 5.73 2.08
CA GLY A 113 4.87 4.39 1.81
C GLY A 113 3.93 3.54 0.95
N GLY A 114 2.64 3.51 1.31
CA GLY A 114 1.59 2.79 0.58
C GLY A 114 1.42 3.27 -0.86
N GLY A 115 1.30 4.58 -1.07
CA GLY A 115 1.17 5.16 -2.41
C GLY A 115 2.39 4.86 -3.30
N LEU A 116 3.62 4.96 -2.75
CA LEU A 116 4.81 4.56 -3.49
C LEU A 116 4.79 3.08 -3.87
N LEU A 117 4.36 2.18 -2.99
CA LEU A 117 4.25 0.75 -3.31
C LEU A 117 3.25 0.50 -4.43
N GLU A 118 2.10 1.17 -4.39
CA GLU A 118 1.04 1.03 -5.39
C GLU A 118 1.55 1.36 -6.81
N VAL A 119 2.26 2.46 -6.94
CA VAL A 119 2.80 2.92 -8.23
C VAL A 119 3.94 2.05 -8.73
N ILE A 120 4.80 1.53 -7.83
CA ILE A 120 6.09 0.95 -8.23
C ILE A 120 6.01 -0.56 -8.45
N VAL A 121 5.23 -1.28 -7.66
CA VAL A 121 5.28 -2.75 -7.62
C VAL A 121 4.83 -3.36 -8.93
N SER A 122 3.77 -2.84 -9.56
CA SER A 122 3.27 -3.34 -10.85
C SER A 122 4.26 -3.14 -12.00
N PRO A 123 4.84 -1.96 -12.23
CA PRO A 123 5.88 -1.78 -13.26
C PRO A 123 7.12 -2.65 -13.01
N VAL A 124 7.55 -2.80 -11.75
CA VAL A 124 8.69 -3.67 -11.41
C VAL A 124 8.39 -5.14 -11.73
N MET A 125 7.18 -5.59 -11.46
CA MET A 125 6.72 -6.93 -11.85
C MET A 125 6.74 -7.10 -13.38
N GLU A 126 6.19 -6.12 -14.11
CA GLU A 126 6.09 -6.11 -15.56
C GLU A 126 7.47 -6.14 -16.25
N SER A 127 8.47 -5.47 -15.65
CA SER A 127 9.84 -5.44 -16.17
C SER A 127 10.58 -6.77 -16.01
N CYS A 128 10.09 -7.69 -15.18
CA CYS A 128 10.73 -8.97 -14.98
C CYS A 128 10.72 -9.82 -16.29
N PRO A 129 11.85 -10.38 -16.70
CA PRO A 129 11.95 -11.25 -17.88
C PRO A 129 11.35 -12.64 -17.59
N THR A 130 10.04 -12.72 -17.55
CA THR A 130 9.25 -13.95 -17.36
C THR A 130 8.35 -14.21 -18.57
N GLN A 131 8.09 -15.50 -18.87
CA GLN A 131 7.21 -15.88 -19.98
C GLN A 131 5.72 -15.70 -19.65
N ASN A 132 5.37 -15.69 -18.35
CA ASN A 132 3.98 -15.66 -17.87
C ASN A 132 3.67 -14.33 -17.13
N LYS A 133 3.95 -13.18 -17.76
CA LYS A 133 3.75 -11.86 -17.16
C LYS A 133 2.31 -11.64 -16.67
N GLU A 134 1.32 -11.96 -17.51
CA GLU A 134 -0.09 -11.79 -17.18
C GLU A 134 -0.49 -12.62 -15.95
N GLN A 135 0.00 -13.87 -15.84
CA GLN A 135 -0.25 -14.71 -14.68
C GLN A 135 0.36 -14.11 -13.41
N HIS A 136 1.59 -13.59 -13.48
CA HIS A 136 2.23 -12.96 -12.34
C HIS A 136 1.54 -11.67 -11.95
N MET A 137 1.05 -10.87 -12.90
CA MET A 137 0.26 -9.66 -12.62
C MET A 137 -1.08 -9.99 -11.96
N SER A 138 -1.82 -10.98 -12.48
CA SER A 138 -3.06 -11.43 -11.85
C SER A 138 -2.83 -11.95 -10.44
N LEU A 139 -1.77 -12.73 -10.24
CA LEU A 139 -1.40 -13.24 -8.92
C LEU A 139 -0.98 -12.12 -7.98
N LEU A 140 -0.29 -11.09 -8.46
CA LEU A 140 0.10 -9.92 -7.68
C LEU A 140 -1.11 -9.23 -7.03
N HIS A 141 -2.15 -8.97 -7.81
CA HIS A 141 -3.40 -8.38 -7.29
C HIS A 141 -4.12 -9.34 -6.33
N SER A 142 -4.04 -10.65 -6.57
CA SER A 142 -4.57 -11.65 -5.63
C SER A 142 -3.82 -11.63 -4.29
N PHE A 143 -2.52 -11.37 -4.28
CA PHE A 143 -1.74 -11.21 -3.04
C PHE A 143 -2.18 -10.00 -2.21
N TYR A 144 -2.65 -8.91 -2.84
CA TYR A 144 -3.27 -7.82 -2.11
C TYR A 144 -4.55 -8.27 -1.39
N CYS A 145 -5.44 -8.99 -2.08
CA CYS A 145 -6.68 -9.51 -1.49
C CYS A 145 -6.39 -10.51 -0.35
N TRP A 146 -5.46 -11.44 -0.56
CA TRP A 146 -5.05 -12.36 0.48
C TRP A 146 -4.35 -11.67 1.64
N GLY A 147 -3.55 -10.65 1.35
CA GLY A 147 -2.95 -9.78 2.37
C GLY A 147 -4.01 -9.07 3.20
N HIS A 148 -5.03 -8.50 2.56
CA HIS A 148 -6.16 -7.87 3.25
C HIS A 148 -6.86 -8.88 4.18
N MET A 149 -7.26 -10.04 3.67
CA MET A 149 -7.86 -11.10 4.48
C MET A 149 -6.94 -11.52 5.63
N GLY A 150 -5.65 -11.71 5.33
CA GLY A 150 -4.65 -12.10 6.32
C GLY A 150 -4.51 -11.07 7.44
N VAL A 151 -4.43 -9.78 7.10
CA VAL A 151 -4.35 -8.69 8.08
C VAL A 151 -5.57 -8.69 9.00
N VAL A 152 -6.77 -8.80 8.44
CA VAL A 152 -8.02 -8.81 9.22
C VAL A 152 -8.08 -10.05 10.11
N LEU A 153 -7.89 -11.24 9.57
CA LEU A 153 -8.00 -12.50 10.31
C LEU A 153 -6.92 -12.63 11.40
N LEU A 154 -5.66 -12.36 11.07
CA LEU A 154 -4.56 -12.47 12.03
C LEU A 154 -4.65 -11.40 13.12
N SER A 155 -5.04 -10.16 12.76
CA SER A 155 -5.25 -9.11 13.76
C SER A 155 -6.43 -9.43 14.67
N THR A 156 -7.54 -9.92 14.12
CA THR A 156 -8.71 -10.32 14.92
C THR A 156 -8.37 -11.49 15.84
N ALA A 157 -7.67 -12.50 15.34
CA ALA A 157 -7.21 -13.63 16.15
C ALA A 157 -6.25 -13.17 17.26
N PHE A 158 -5.32 -12.26 16.95
CA PHE A 158 -4.41 -11.69 17.94
C PHE A 158 -5.20 -10.95 19.04
N PHE A 159 -6.17 -10.11 18.67
CA PHE A 159 -6.98 -9.40 19.66
C PHE A 159 -7.88 -10.32 20.49
N ALA A 160 -8.38 -11.42 19.91
CA ALA A 160 -9.13 -12.42 20.63
C ALA A 160 -8.29 -13.18 21.68
N LEU A 161 -7.01 -13.42 21.39
CA LEU A 161 -6.09 -14.16 22.26
C LEU A 161 -5.40 -13.27 23.31
N PHE A 162 -5.01 -12.07 22.92
CA PHE A 162 -4.15 -11.20 23.73
C PHE A 162 -4.82 -9.91 24.19
N GLY A 163 -6.04 -9.64 23.76
CA GLY A 163 -6.76 -8.39 24.03
C GLY A 163 -6.39 -7.26 23.07
N ILE A 164 -7.33 -6.34 22.86
CA ILE A 164 -7.15 -5.19 21.97
C ILE A 164 -6.17 -4.15 22.54
N GLU A 165 -5.94 -4.17 23.83
CA GLU A 165 -4.98 -3.30 24.53
C GLU A 165 -3.55 -3.50 24.02
N ASN A 166 -3.25 -4.70 23.51
CA ASN A 166 -1.94 -5.05 22.96
C ASN A 166 -1.76 -4.65 21.48
N TRP A 167 -2.61 -3.76 20.95
CA TRP A 167 -2.57 -3.31 19.56
C TRP A 167 -1.21 -2.72 19.13
N LYS A 168 -0.48 -2.09 20.06
CA LYS A 168 0.85 -1.54 19.79
C LYS A 168 1.86 -2.64 19.48
N LEU A 169 1.81 -3.76 20.22
CA LEU A 169 2.63 -4.92 19.92
C LEU A 169 2.32 -5.47 18.53
N LEU A 170 1.04 -5.58 18.18
CA LEU A 170 0.62 -6.03 16.87
C LEU A 170 1.08 -5.08 15.76
N ALA A 171 1.00 -3.75 15.96
CA ALA A 171 1.51 -2.76 15.02
C ALA A 171 3.03 -2.93 14.76
N LEU A 172 3.81 -3.20 15.82
CA LEU A 172 5.24 -3.48 15.70
C LEU A 172 5.50 -4.81 14.97
N LEU A 173 4.69 -5.84 15.19
CA LEU A 173 4.78 -7.10 14.45
C LEU A 173 4.49 -6.87 12.96
N TRP A 174 3.45 -6.10 12.63
CA TRP A 174 3.18 -5.73 11.24
C TRP A 174 4.30 -4.89 10.62
N ALA A 175 4.96 -4.04 11.39
CA ALA A 175 6.11 -3.25 10.91
C ALA A 175 7.32 -4.12 10.51
N LEU A 176 7.44 -5.34 11.03
CA LEU A 176 8.51 -6.27 10.63
C LEU A 176 8.37 -6.71 9.16
N VAL A 177 7.15 -6.75 8.62
CA VAL A 177 6.92 -7.19 7.23
C VAL A 177 7.56 -6.22 6.22
N PRO A 178 7.30 -4.90 6.25
CA PRO A 178 7.99 -3.97 5.37
C PRO A 178 9.50 -3.91 5.63
N VAL A 179 9.97 -4.01 6.88
CA VAL A 179 11.40 -4.07 7.19
C VAL A 179 12.05 -5.28 6.53
N GLY A 180 11.47 -6.47 6.71
CA GLY A 180 11.97 -7.70 6.10
C GLY A 180 11.98 -7.63 4.57
N ASN A 181 10.92 -7.07 3.99
CA ASN A 181 10.84 -6.93 2.53
C ASN A 181 11.80 -5.87 1.98
N ALA A 182 12.07 -4.78 2.73
CA ALA A 182 13.09 -3.80 2.36
C ALA A 182 14.48 -4.45 2.24
N VAL A 183 14.87 -5.26 3.23
CA VAL A 183 16.14 -6.02 3.21
C VAL A 183 16.15 -7.00 2.04
N PHE A 184 15.04 -7.70 1.82
CA PHE A 184 14.91 -8.67 0.74
C PHE A 184 15.04 -8.01 -0.65
N PHE A 185 14.34 -6.89 -0.88
CA PHE A 185 14.41 -6.10 -2.11
C PHE A 185 15.76 -5.40 -2.32
N GLY A 186 16.44 -5.01 -1.25
CA GLY A 186 17.77 -4.39 -1.32
C GLY A 186 18.76 -5.23 -2.12
N GLY A 187 18.64 -6.55 -2.04
CA GLY A 187 19.47 -7.50 -2.79
C GLY A 187 18.80 -8.10 -4.05
N ALA A 188 17.58 -7.70 -4.40
CA ALA A 188 16.89 -8.22 -5.58
C ALA A 188 17.34 -7.47 -6.84
N PRO A 189 17.51 -8.13 -7.99
CA PRO A 189 17.81 -7.47 -9.25
C PRO A 189 16.57 -6.71 -9.74
N LEU A 190 16.74 -5.46 -10.16
CA LEU A 190 15.72 -4.69 -10.87
C LEU A 190 16.08 -4.65 -12.35
N TYR A 191 15.09 -4.83 -13.18
CA TYR A 191 15.22 -4.86 -14.62
C TYR A 191 14.82 -3.50 -15.21
N PRO A 192 15.36 -3.11 -16.39
CA PRO A 192 14.95 -1.89 -17.06
C PRO A 192 13.45 -1.89 -17.34
N MET A 193 12.78 -0.77 -17.03
CA MET A 193 11.33 -0.62 -17.23
C MET A 193 10.95 -0.43 -18.71
N GLN A 194 11.89 0.02 -19.53
CA GLN A 194 11.70 0.21 -20.96
C GLN A 194 12.59 -0.78 -21.73
N ALA A 195 12.02 -1.43 -22.74
CA ALA A 195 12.82 -2.15 -23.71
C ALA A 195 13.67 -1.15 -24.50
N GLU A 196 14.91 -1.52 -24.84
CA GLU A 196 15.77 -0.70 -25.67
C GLU A 196 15.07 -0.35 -26.99
N GLY A 197 14.77 0.93 -27.21
CA GLY A 197 14.10 1.44 -28.40
C GLY A 197 12.61 1.77 -28.27
N GLU A 198 11.95 1.46 -27.15
CA GLU A 198 10.58 1.91 -26.90
C GLU A 198 10.57 3.33 -26.33
N GLN A 199 9.93 4.26 -27.05
CA GLN A 199 9.68 5.61 -26.56
C GLN A 199 8.46 5.58 -25.61
N ALA A 200 8.63 6.08 -24.39
CA ALA A 200 7.53 6.28 -23.48
C ALA A 200 6.45 7.16 -24.11
N LEU A 201 5.21 6.69 -24.09
CA LEU A 201 4.06 7.48 -24.56
C LEU A 201 3.92 8.73 -23.69
N SER A 202 3.93 9.91 -24.33
CA SER A 202 3.75 11.15 -23.59
C SER A 202 2.32 11.21 -23.03
N LEU A 203 2.16 11.79 -21.83
CA LEU A 203 0.84 12.03 -21.20
C LEU A 203 -0.13 12.72 -22.17
N ARG A 204 0.36 13.64 -22.99
CA ARG A 204 -0.46 14.34 -24.00
C ARG A 204 -1.00 13.39 -25.08
N THR A 205 -0.25 12.37 -25.45
CA THR A 205 -0.66 11.35 -26.40
C THR A 205 -1.69 10.41 -25.79
N LEU A 206 -1.47 10.01 -24.53
CA LEU A 206 -2.43 9.17 -23.78
C LEU A 206 -3.79 9.84 -23.61
N VAL A 207 -3.83 11.09 -23.15
CA VAL A 207 -5.07 11.84 -22.93
C VAL A 207 -5.84 12.09 -24.24
N LYS A 208 -5.18 12.11 -25.40
CA LYS A 208 -5.83 12.20 -26.72
C LYS A 208 -6.38 10.87 -27.22
N SER A 209 -5.99 9.75 -26.63
CA SER A 209 -6.43 8.42 -27.03
C SER A 209 -7.85 8.14 -26.54
N ARG A 210 -8.75 7.75 -27.45
CA ARG A 210 -10.11 7.29 -27.08
C ARG A 210 -10.08 6.02 -26.25
N VAL A 211 -9.11 5.15 -26.49
CA VAL A 211 -8.90 3.90 -25.75
C VAL A 211 -8.56 4.19 -24.29
N PHE A 212 -7.73 5.19 -24.02
CA PHE A 212 -7.41 5.63 -22.64
C PHE A 212 -8.68 6.02 -21.87
N TRP A 213 -9.55 6.84 -22.47
CA TRP A 213 -10.80 7.26 -21.83
C TRP A 213 -11.78 6.11 -21.63
N LEU A 214 -11.85 5.17 -22.60
CA LEU A 214 -12.65 3.97 -22.45
C LEU A 214 -12.20 3.15 -21.22
N PHE A 215 -10.90 2.91 -21.06
CA PHE A 215 -10.38 2.20 -19.88
C PHE A 215 -10.63 2.97 -18.59
N MET A 216 -10.48 4.30 -18.60
CA MET A 216 -10.78 5.14 -17.43
C MET A 216 -12.25 5.00 -17.00
N VAL A 217 -13.18 5.05 -17.93
CA VAL A 217 -14.62 4.86 -17.65
C VAL A 217 -14.89 3.44 -17.14
N MET A 218 -14.30 2.42 -17.76
CA MET A 218 -14.44 1.03 -17.30
C MET A 218 -13.93 0.85 -15.86
N MET A 219 -12.77 1.44 -15.50
CA MET A 219 -12.23 1.37 -14.13
C MET A 219 -13.12 2.10 -13.14
N LEU A 220 -13.63 3.28 -13.50
CA LEU A 220 -14.58 4.02 -12.65
C LEU A 220 -15.88 3.23 -12.42
N CYS A 221 -16.42 2.61 -13.46
CA CYS A 221 -17.61 1.76 -13.34
C CYS A 221 -17.35 0.54 -12.47
N ALA A 222 -16.22 -0.13 -12.65
CA ALA A 222 -15.84 -1.29 -11.84
C ALA A 222 -15.69 -0.92 -10.35
N GLY A 223 -15.04 0.21 -10.06
CA GLY A 223 -14.89 0.71 -8.69
C GLY A 223 -16.24 1.08 -8.07
N ALA A 224 -17.12 1.77 -8.81
CA ALA A 224 -18.46 2.15 -8.34
C ALA A 224 -19.33 0.91 -8.04
N VAL A 225 -19.27 -0.12 -8.89
CA VAL A 225 -20.02 -1.38 -8.68
C VAL A 225 -19.50 -2.10 -7.43
N SER A 226 -18.19 -2.21 -7.27
CA SER A 226 -17.60 -2.83 -6.07
C SER A 226 -18.02 -2.11 -4.79
N TYR A 227 -18.06 -0.77 -4.82
CA TYR A 227 -18.46 0.03 -3.64
C TYR A 227 -19.95 -0.16 -3.30
N THR A 228 -20.84 -0.18 -4.30
CA THR A 228 -22.29 -0.37 -4.10
C THR A 228 -22.62 -1.76 -3.54
N HIS A 229 -21.96 -2.81 -4.01
CA HIS A 229 -22.20 -4.16 -3.50
C HIS A 229 -21.67 -4.39 -2.07
N LEU A 230 -20.63 -3.65 -1.65
CA LEU A 230 -20.10 -3.74 -0.28
C LEU A 230 -20.90 -2.89 0.73
N THR A 231 -21.60 -1.85 0.28
CA THR A 231 -22.31 -0.90 1.15
C THR A 231 -23.81 -1.13 1.24
N LEU A 232 -24.40 -1.93 0.37
CA LEU A 232 -25.81 -2.31 0.48
C LEU A 232 -25.98 -3.32 1.63
N PRO A 233 -26.81 -3.01 2.65
CA PRO A 233 -27.19 -4.02 3.62
C PRO A 233 -27.92 -5.14 2.88
N THR A 234 -27.41 -6.34 2.96
CA THR A 234 -28.14 -7.54 2.55
C THR A 234 -29.29 -7.71 3.53
N ASN A 235 -30.48 -7.21 3.17
CA ASN A 235 -31.73 -7.52 3.85
C ASN A 235 -32.09 -9.00 3.60
#